data_9f81ade1d5a44e286d86f108f78029ab
#
_entry.id   9f81ade1d5a44e286d86f108f78029ab
#
_cell.length_a   1.000
_cell.length_b   1.000
_cell.length_c   1.000
_cell.angle_alpha   90.00
_cell.angle_beta   90.00
_cell.angle_gamma   90.00
#
_symmetry.space_group_name_H-M   'P 1'
#
loop_
_entity.id
_entity.type
_entity.pdbx_description
1 polymer ?
#
loop_
_entity_poly.entity_id
_entity_poly.type
_entity_poly.pdbx_seq_one_letter_code
_entity_poly.pdbx_strand_id
1 'polypeptide(L)'
;DSEKALVIHDELAIMSEYSTSDYSKADIYNSLVEKTSVCQGYALAYSYILSLVGIDSELVVSSSMNHMWNKVHIGNAWYNVDVTWDDPINDRPGHAQHTYFLLSDNAIQNLPSKHYDYTISYGANSTKYDNYEIHNFDTRLCEINGEFYGFVNNNSSANKGALLKYKLDSNTYEKKLELNERWSAGGNSYWINTFMSLEKYNNTLYFNTSDAVYSYDVETGRQAVAASDINGVSVSSGRLCYGMVLKGDAMYVAVSDSPNNKATLQYVKRVDKGNLAIGMTNYVMTASTNSAEKAYYGDANGDGKINVADATAIQKAIVGLINQNEIERINSDVNFDSDITVIDATTIQMYIVGLV
;
A
#
# COMPACT_ATOMS: atom_id res chain seq x y z
N ASP A 1 -17.71 9.76 -0.82
CA ASP A 1 -16.87 9.98 -2.02
C ASP A 1 -15.45 10.42 -1.65
N SER A 2 -15.28 11.34 -0.68
CA SER A 2 -13.94 11.76 -0.20
C SER A 2 -13.08 10.59 0.27
N GLU A 3 -13.66 9.65 1.01
CA GLU A 3 -12.97 8.45 1.50
C GLU A 3 -12.64 7.45 0.38
N LYS A 4 -13.52 7.30 -0.62
CA LYS A 4 -13.20 6.51 -1.82
C LYS A 4 -12.04 7.13 -2.59
N ALA A 5 -12.08 8.45 -2.77
CA ALA A 5 -11.01 9.19 -3.44
C ALA A 5 -9.67 9.03 -2.69
N LEU A 6 -9.69 9.03 -1.33
CA LEU A 6 -8.53 8.81 -0.49
C LEU A 6 -7.93 7.40 -0.68
N VAL A 7 -8.75 6.36 -0.61
CA VAL A 7 -8.28 4.98 -0.81
C VAL A 7 -7.65 4.78 -2.19
N ILE A 8 -8.28 5.34 -3.24
CA ILE A 8 -7.74 5.25 -4.61
C ILE A 8 -6.42 6.02 -4.74
N HIS A 9 -6.32 7.20 -4.11
CA HIS A 9 -5.11 8.00 -4.04
C HIS A 9 -3.96 7.21 -3.44
N ASP A 10 -4.15 6.67 -2.24
CA ASP A 10 -3.13 5.94 -1.50
C ASP A 10 -2.68 4.67 -2.22
N GLU A 11 -3.63 3.88 -2.72
CA GLU A 11 -3.31 2.66 -3.48
C GLU A 11 -2.52 2.96 -4.74
N LEU A 12 -2.86 4.04 -5.46
CA LEU A 12 -2.14 4.43 -6.68
C LEU A 12 -0.73 4.93 -6.36
N ALA A 13 -0.56 5.77 -5.33
CA ALA A 13 0.74 6.26 -4.88
C ALA A 13 1.67 5.12 -4.43
N ILE A 14 1.12 4.07 -3.80
CA ILE A 14 1.92 2.94 -3.32
C ILE A 14 2.24 1.92 -4.42
N MET A 15 1.32 1.73 -5.37
CA MET A 15 1.49 0.68 -6.36
C MET A 15 2.33 1.09 -7.57
N SER A 16 2.49 2.39 -7.84
CA SER A 16 3.19 2.93 -9.00
C SER A 16 4.41 3.73 -8.56
N GLU A 17 5.58 3.44 -9.12
CA GLU A 17 6.83 4.18 -8.90
C GLU A 17 6.96 5.31 -9.93
N TYR A 18 7.32 6.54 -9.50
CA TYR A 18 7.54 7.64 -10.43
C TYR A 18 8.77 7.42 -11.31
N SER A 19 8.60 7.46 -12.63
CA SER A 19 9.70 7.28 -13.58
C SER A 19 10.54 8.54 -13.70
N THR A 20 11.80 8.47 -13.25
CA THR A 20 12.77 9.57 -13.36
C THR A 20 13.62 9.49 -14.63
N SER A 21 13.55 8.42 -15.39
CA SER A 21 14.43 8.15 -16.54
C SER A 21 13.70 7.92 -17.86
N ASP A 22 12.43 7.53 -17.83
CA ASP A 22 11.64 7.22 -19.02
C ASP A 22 10.29 7.99 -18.99
N TYR A 23 10.29 9.13 -19.65
CA TYR A 23 9.10 10.00 -19.75
C TYR A 23 8.08 9.54 -20.79
N SER A 24 8.33 8.45 -21.52
CA SER A 24 7.35 7.83 -22.42
C SER A 24 6.26 7.05 -21.66
N LYS A 25 6.50 6.73 -20.39
CA LYS A 25 5.57 6.02 -19.51
C LYS A 25 4.44 6.95 -19.01
N ALA A 26 3.57 7.35 -19.91
CA ALA A 26 2.60 8.42 -19.68
C ALA A 26 1.13 7.99 -19.82
N ASP A 27 0.84 6.70 -19.74
CA ASP A 27 -0.51 6.16 -19.89
C ASP A 27 -0.96 5.32 -18.70
N ILE A 28 -2.24 4.94 -18.70
CA ILE A 28 -2.89 4.16 -17.64
C ILE A 28 -2.23 2.79 -17.47
N TYR A 29 -1.82 2.13 -18.57
CA TYR A 29 -1.18 0.82 -18.53
C TYR A 29 0.14 0.87 -17.77
N ASN A 30 0.95 1.89 -18.02
CA ASN A 30 2.20 2.11 -17.31
C ASN A 30 1.98 2.27 -15.80
N SER A 31 0.95 3.02 -15.36
CA SER A 31 0.66 3.20 -13.94
C SER A 31 0.09 1.94 -13.29
N LEU A 32 -0.90 1.29 -13.92
CA LEU A 32 -1.65 0.22 -13.26
C LEU A 32 -1.05 -1.17 -13.46
N VAL A 33 -0.36 -1.42 -14.58
CA VAL A 33 0.19 -2.74 -14.93
C VAL A 33 1.70 -2.79 -14.79
N GLU A 34 2.41 -1.84 -15.46
CA GLU A 34 3.88 -1.77 -15.36
C GLU A 34 4.34 -1.18 -14.03
N LYS A 35 3.43 -0.52 -13.28
CA LYS A 35 3.68 0.08 -11.97
C LYS A 35 4.84 1.07 -11.97
N THR A 36 5.02 1.77 -13.07
CA THR A 36 6.02 2.82 -13.23
C THR A 36 5.51 3.84 -14.23
N SER A 37 5.34 5.09 -13.83
CA SER A 37 4.74 6.09 -14.68
C SER A 37 5.25 7.51 -14.39
N VAL A 38 4.89 8.47 -15.25
CA VAL A 38 5.04 9.91 -15.01
C VAL A 38 3.70 10.52 -14.63
N CYS A 39 3.67 11.81 -14.30
CA CYS A 39 2.48 12.53 -13.83
C CYS A 39 1.23 12.29 -14.69
N GLN A 40 1.35 12.27 -16.01
CA GLN A 40 0.22 12.04 -16.90
C GLN A 40 -0.41 10.66 -16.69
N GLY A 41 0.39 9.60 -16.52
CA GLY A 41 -0.14 8.27 -16.28
C GLY A 41 -0.82 8.15 -14.92
N TYR A 42 -0.26 8.78 -13.87
CA TYR A 42 -0.92 8.87 -12.56
C TYR A 42 -2.27 9.57 -12.66
N ALA A 43 -2.32 10.75 -13.28
CA ALA A 43 -3.54 11.51 -13.43
C ALA A 43 -4.62 10.78 -14.23
N LEU A 44 -4.23 10.11 -15.32
CA LEU A 44 -5.14 9.30 -16.13
C LEU A 44 -5.64 8.06 -15.36
N ALA A 45 -4.76 7.35 -14.63
CA ALA A 45 -5.11 6.19 -13.85
C ALA A 45 -6.07 6.55 -12.71
N TYR A 46 -5.77 7.63 -11.99
CA TYR A 46 -6.64 8.13 -10.92
C TYR A 46 -8.03 8.49 -11.45
N SER A 47 -8.10 9.28 -12.53
CA SER A 47 -9.37 9.64 -13.18
C SER A 47 -10.16 8.41 -13.63
N TYR A 48 -9.49 7.43 -14.22
CA TYR A 48 -10.12 6.20 -14.67
C TYR A 48 -10.74 5.41 -13.50
N ILE A 49 -9.99 5.20 -12.42
CA ILE A 49 -10.50 4.45 -11.27
C ILE A 49 -11.64 5.21 -10.57
N LEU A 50 -11.54 6.54 -10.42
CA LEU A 50 -12.62 7.38 -9.89
C LEU A 50 -13.91 7.22 -10.70
N SER A 51 -13.82 7.16 -12.03
CA SER A 51 -14.98 6.97 -12.90
C SER A 51 -15.69 5.63 -12.66
N LEU A 52 -14.94 4.56 -12.35
CA LEU A 52 -15.50 3.23 -12.05
C LEU A 52 -16.31 3.21 -10.75
N VAL A 53 -16.03 4.13 -9.82
CA VAL A 53 -16.76 4.24 -8.55
C VAL A 53 -17.76 5.41 -8.53
N GLY A 54 -17.98 6.05 -9.69
CA GLY A 54 -18.99 7.10 -9.89
C GLY A 54 -18.59 8.46 -9.37
N ILE A 55 -17.29 8.78 -9.32
CA ILE A 55 -16.74 10.08 -8.92
C ILE A 55 -16.24 10.80 -10.18
N ASP A 56 -16.77 11.98 -10.45
CA ASP A 56 -16.34 12.81 -11.56
C ASP A 56 -14.96 13.43 -11.30
N SER A 57 -14.14 13.48 -12.33
CA SER A 57 -12.81 14.10 -12.27
C SER A 57 -12.47 14.84 -13.58
N GLU A 58 -11.63 15.84 -13.46
CA GLU A 58 -11.06 16.63 -14.57
C GLU A 58 -9.53 16.48 -14.56
N LEU A 59 -8.94 16.34 -15.74
CA LEU A 59 -7.49 16.40 -15.91
C LEU A 59 -7.06 17.86 -15.98
N VAL A 60 -6.12 18.25 -15.15
CA VAL A 60 -5.54 19.60 -15.12
C VAL A 60 -4.13 19.57 -15.68
N VAL A 61 -3.81 20.49 -16.57
CA VAL A 61 -2.51 20.58 -17.22
C VAL A 61 -1.91 21.94 -17.03
N SER A 62 -0.64 22.00 -16.65
CA SER A 62 0.20 23.18 -16.71
C SER A 62 1.38 22.92 -17.62
N SER A 63 1.41 23.61 -18.77
CA SER A 63 2.54 23.52 -19.71
C SER A 63 3.81 24.12 -19.12
N SER A 64 3.69 25.18 -18.31
CA SER A 64 4.84 25.82 -17.67
C SER A 64 5.51 24.97 -16.61
N MET A 65 4.73 24.11 -15.94
CA MET A 65 5.26 23.13 -14.99
C MET A 65 5.65 21.80 -15.66
N ASN A 66 5.25 21.59 -16.92
CA ASN A 66 5.31 20.27 -17.57
C ASN A 66 4.70 19.19 -16.68
N HIS A 67 3.48 19.45 -16.19
CA HIS A 67 2.83 18.64 -15.17
C HIS A 67 1.32 18.48 -15.41
N MET A 68 0.79 17.34 -14.96
CA MET A 68 -0.63 16.98 -15.01
C MET A 68 -1.06 16.37 -13.69
N TRP A 69 -2.25 16.80 -13.22
CA TRP A 69 -2.92 16.28 -12.03
C TRP A 69 -4.43 16.25 -12.22
N ASN A 70 -5.20 16.08 -11.15
CA ASN A 70 -6.65 15.97 -11.21
C ASN A 70 -7.37 17.05 -10.41
N LYS A 71 -8.57 17.43 -10.87
CA LYS A 71 -9.63 17.91 -10.00
C LYS A 71 -10.69 16.84 -9.83
N VAL A 72 -11.23 16.74 -8.63
CA VAL A 72 -12.19 15.69 -8.23
C VAL A 72 -13.45 16.36 -7.69
N HIS A 73 -14.62 15.89 -8.11
CA HIS A 73 -15.90 16.40 -7.65
C HIS A 73 -16.39 15.62 -6.43
N ILE A 74 -16.34 16.27 -5.26
CA ILE A 74 -16.79 15.68 -4.00
C ILE A 74 -17.98 16.44 -3.46
N GLY A 75 -19.13 15.79 -3.38
CA GLY A 75 -20.39 16.42 -3.01
C GLY A 75 -20.82 17.48 -4.03
N ASN A 76 -20.75 18.75 -3.66
CA ASN A 76 -21.15 19.88 -4.53
C ASN A 76 -19.94 20.76 -4.92
N ALA A 77 -18.71 20.30 -4.74
CA ALA A 77 -17.52 21.12 -4.96
C ALA A 77 -16.39 20.33 -5.62
N TRP A 78 -15.54 21.07 -6.34
CA TRP A 78 -14.31 20.55 -6.93
C TRP A 78 -13.12 20.81 -6.02
N TYR A 79 -12.15 19.89 -6.04
CA TYR A 79 -10.91 19.95 -5.26
C TYR A 79 -9.75 19.43 -6.09
N ASN A 80 -8.56 20.00 -5.92
CA ASN A 80 -7.34 19.50 -6.54
C ASN A 80 -6.83 18.26 -5.79
N VAL A 81 -6.34 17.28 -6.55
CA VAL A 81 -5.63 16.09 -6.05
C VAL A 81 -4.44 15.82 -6.96
N ASP A 82 -3.25 15.73 -6.41
CA ASP A 82 -2.06 15.37 -7.16
C ASP A 82 -1.36 14.16 -6.55
N VAL A 83 -1.74 12.98 -7.01
CA VAL A 83 -1.17 11.70 -6.57
C VAL A 83 0.33 11.63 -6.87
N THR A 84 0.78 12.24 -7.97
CA THR A 84 2.20 12.22 -8.36
C THR A 84 3.09 12.92 -7.34
N TRP A 85 2.65 14.07 -6.83
CA TRP A 85 3.43 14.83 -5.86
C TRP A 85 3.24 14.34 -4.43
N ASP A 86 2.24 13.52 -4.19
CA ASP A 86 2.04 12.79 -2.93
C ASP A 86 2.73 11.41 -2.92
N ASP A 87 3.30 10.98 -4.08
CA ASP A 87 4.17 9.81 -4.18
C ASP A 87 5.65 10.22 -3.98
N PRO A 88 6.31 9.78 -2.91
CA PRO A 88 7.69 10.19 -2.63
C PRO A 88 8.69 9.66 -3.66
N ILE A 89 9.52 10.54 -4.21
CA ILE A 89 10.67 10.14 -5.06
C ILE A 89 11.60 9.24 -4.26
N ASN A 90 12.13 8.18 -4.88
CA ASN A 90 12.77 7.02 -4.29
C ASN A 90 11.75 6.16 -3.55
N ASP A 91 10.87 5.56 -4.34
CA ASP A 91 9.75 4.72 -3.91
C ASP A 91 10.00 4.02 -2.56
N ARG A 92 9.09 4.27 -1.62
CA ARG A 92 9.13 3.69 -0.28
C ARG A 92 7.88 2.86 -0.07
N PRO A 93 8.03 1.54 0.03
CA PRO A 93 6.89 0.65 0.20
C PRO A 93 5.98 1.06 1.35
N GLY A 94 4.67 1.18 1.09
CA GLY A 94 3.66 1.54 2.06
C GLY A 94 3.63 3.03 2.46
N HIS A 95 4.30 3.90 1.71
CA HIS A 95 4.40 5.33 1.97
C HIS A 95 3.58 6.13 0.98
N ALA A 96 2.68 6.98 1.46
CA ALA A 96 1.93 7.95 0.68
C ALA A 96 1.80 9.24 1.47
N GLN A 97 2.08 10.37 0.84
CA GLN A 97 1.84 11.71 1.39
C GLN A 97 0.44 12.19 1.01
N HIS A 98 -0.04 13.24 1.65
CA HIS A 98 -1.37 13.79 1.40
C HIS A 98 -1.35 15.31 1.31
N THR A 99 -0.18 15.87 1.05
CA THR A 99 0.02 17.34 0.96
C THR A 99 -0.85 17.96 -0.11
N TYR A 100 -1.11 17.21 -1.20
CA TYR A 100 -1.86 17.67 -2.37
C TYR A 100 -3.23 17.00 -2.52
N PHE A 101 -3.79 16.48 -1.44
CA PHE A 101 -5.07 15.78 -1.45
C PHE A 101 -6.24 16.73 -1.10
N LEU A 102 -7.22 16.88 -1.99
CA LEU A 102 -8.48 17.66 -1.83
C LEU A 102 -8.27 19.14 -1.49
N LEU A 103 -7.36 19.83 -2.16
CA LEU A 103 -7.08 21.24 -1.95
C LEU A 103 -7.94 22.17 -2.80
N SER A 104 -8.25 23.39 -2.26
CA SER A 104 -8.75 24.47 -3.08
C SER A 104 -7.71 25.00 -4.06
N ASP A 105 -8.13 25.74 -5.10
CA ASP A 105 -7.21 26.42 -6.02
C ASP A 105 -6.31 27.41 -5.29
N ASN A 106 -6.84 28.09 -4.29
CA ASN A 106 -6.04 29.02 -3.48
C ASN A 106 -4.99 28.27 -2.66
N ALA A 107 -5.34 27.15 -2.05
CA ALA A 107 -4.41 26.40 -1.21
C ALA A 107 -3.26 25.81 -2.05
N ILE A 108 -3.55 25.12 -3.14
CA ILE A 108 -2.52 24.46 -3.97
C ILE A 108 -1.56 25.46 -4.64
N GLN A 109 -2.03 26.68 -4.93
CA GLN A 109 -1.21 27.77 -5.49
C GLN A 109 -0.32 28.47 -4.45
N ASN A 110 -0.56 28.27 -3.17
CA ASN A 110 0.20 28.88 -2.07
C ASN A 110 1.05 27.91 -1.25
N LEU A 111 1.08 26.64 -1.62
CA LEU A 111 2.03 25.68 -1.02
C LEU A 111 3.48 26.06 -1.34
N PRO A 112 4.47 25.63 -0.54
CA PRO A 112 5.89 25.81 -0.85
C PRO A 112 6.28 25.30 -2.23
N SER A 113 5.80 24.11 -2.62
CA SER A 113 5.82 23.60 -4.00
C SER A 113 4.45 23.79 -4.60
N LYS A 114 4.25 24.97 -5.20
CA LYS A 114 2.94 25.41 -5.69
C LYS A 114 2.63 24.96 -7.10
N HIS A 115 1.35 24.76 -7.39
CA HIS A 115 0.84 24.62 -8.74
C HIS A 115 0.45 25.97 -9.32
N TYR A 116 0.77 26.22 -10.59
CA TYR A 116 0.53 27.49 -11.23
C TYR A 116 0.33 27.34 -12.74
N ASP A 117 -0.17 28.42 -13.38
CA ASP A 117 -0.27 28.55 -14.84
C ASP A 117 -1.02 27.37 -15.50
N TYR A 118 -2.22 27.12 -15.03
CA TYR A 118 -3.11 26.07 -15.56
C TYR A 118 -4.49 26.63 -15.91
N THR A 119 -5.08 26.06 -16.95
CA THR A 119 -6.46 26.32 -17.35
C THR A 119 -7.38 25.26 -16.79
N ILE A 120 -8.53 25.68 -16.27
CA ILE A 120 -9.52 24.82 -15.63
C ILE A 120 -10.90 25.08 -16.20
N SER A 121 -11.71 24.02 -16.32
CA SER A 121 -13.13 24.14 -16.63
C SER A 121 -13.94 24.40 -15.35
N TYR A 122 -13.49 23.84 -14.21
CA TYR A 122 -14.16 23.97 -12.92
C TYR A 122 -13.24 24.55 -11.87
N GLY A 123 -13.70 25.59 -11.15
CA GLY A 123 -12.95 26.17 -10.03
C GLY A 123 -13.06 25.32 -8.76
N ALA A 124 -11.94 25.01 -8.15
CA ALA A 124 -11.89 24.40 -6.82
C ALA A 124 -11.92 25.50 -5.74
N ASN A 125 -13.12 26.04 -5.50
CA ASN A 125 -13.30 27.21 -4.64
C ASN A 125 -13.61 26.85 -3.17
N SER A 126 -13.93 25.58 -2.88
CA SER A 126 -14.21 25.14 -1.52
C SER A 126 -12.91 24.93 -0.75
N THR A 127 -12.83 25.55 0.42
CA THR A 127 -11.70 25.45 1.36
C THR A 127 -11.93 24.41 2.45
N LYS A 128 -12.94 23.55 2.29
CA LYS A 128 -13.36 22.58 3.34
C LYS A 128 -12.17 21.78 3.88
N TYR A 129 -11.32 21.27 2.99
CA TYR A 129 -10.24 20.37 3.36
C TYR A 129 -8.89 21.07 3.55
N ASP A 130 -8.71 22.34 3.17
CA ASP A 130 -7.41 23.04 3.11
C ASP A 130 -6.60 23.02 4.41
N ASN A 131 -7.28 22.92 5.57
CA ASN A 131 -6.63 22.91 6.88
C ASN A 131 -6.91 21.61 7.65
N TYR A 132 -7.21 20.53 6.96
CA TYR A 132 -7.48 19.25 7.60
C TYR A 132 -6.19 18.54 7.98
N GLU A 133 -6.25 17.72 9.04
CA GLU A 133 -5.12 16.93 9.51
C GLU A 133 -4.63 15.92 8.46
N ILE A 134 -5.46 15.61 7.45
CA ILE A 134 -5.09 14.72 6.34
C ILE A 134 -3.75 15.09 5.70
N HIS A 135 -3.45 16.39 5.54
CA HIS A 135 -2.22 16.86 4.90
C HIS A 135 -0.95 16.63 5.72
N ASN A 136 -1.07 16.15 6.95
CA ASN A 136 0.04 15.86 7.85
C ASN A 136 0.37 14.37 7.91
N PHE A 137 -0.46 13.49 7.33
CA PHE A 137 -0.16 12.06 7.24
C PHE A 137 0.91 11.79 6.20
N ASP A 138 1.81 10.89 6.54
CA ASP A 138 3.00 10.54 5.74
C ASP A 138 3.07 9.01 5.48
N THR A 139 2.04 8.29 5.84
CA THR A 139 1.80 6.90 5.47
C THR A 139 0.44 6.79 4.81
N ARG A 140 0.23 5.74 4.03
CA ARG A 140 -1.14 5.40 3.61
C ARG A 140 -2.08 5.38 4.82
N LEU A 141 -3.35 5.64 4.58
CA LEU A 141 -4.37 5.44 5.60
C LEU A 141 -5.02 4.06 5.43
N CYS A 142 -4.89 3.24 6.46
CA CYS A 142 -5.50 1.91 6.50
C CYS A 142 -6.92 2.01 7.05
N GLU A 143 -7.91 1.61 6.24
CA GLU A 143 -9.30 1.52 6.71
C GLU A 143 -9.53 0.19 7.44
N ILE A 144 -10.05 0.23 8.68
CA ILE A 144 -10.48 -0.93 9.45
C ILE A 144 -11.81 -0.61 10.12
N ASN A 145 -12.85 -1.39 9.82
CA ASN A 145 -14.20 -1.23 10.38
C ASN A 145 -14.81 0.18 10.18
N GLY A 146 -14.57 0.80 9.01
CA GLY A 146 -15.08 2.13 8.68
C GLY A 146 -14.31 3.29 9.31
N GLU A 147 -13.13 3.03 9.90
CA GLU A 147 -12.27 4.04 10.51
C GLU A 147 -10.89 4.01 9.85
N PHE A 148 -10.31 5.17 9.57
CA PHE A 148 -8.98 5.28 8.98
C PHE A 148 -7.89 5.40 10.04
N TYR A 149 -6.74 4.80 9.78
CA TYR A 149 -5.56 4.87 10.64
C TYR A 149 -4.35 5.25 9.81
N GLY A 150 -3.54 6.19 10.30
CA GLY A 150 -2.31 6.63 9.66
C GLY A 150 -1.33 7.25 10.64
N PHE A 151 -0.05 7.31 10.26
CA PHE A 151 0.95 8.05 11.02
C PHE A 151 1.11 9.46 10.49
N VAL A 152 1.15 10.41 11.42
CA VAL A 152 1.45 11.82 11.16
C VAL A 152 2.94 12.05 11.32
N ASN A 153 3.59 12.59 10.31
CA ASN A 153 5.03 12.89 10.39
C ASN A 153 5.40 14.32 9.99
N ASN A 154 4.43 15.16 9.62
CA ASN A 154 4.69 16.55 9.33
C ASN A 154 5.22 17.29 10.57
N ASN A 155 6.39 17.93 10.43
CA ASN A 155 7.04 18.69 11.53
C ASN A 155 6.19 19.81 12.10
N SER A 156 5.22 20.32 11.33
CA SER A 156 4.32 21.41 11.75
C SER A 156 3.11 20.93 12.52
N SER A 157 2.81 19.62 12.52
CA SER A 157 1.68 19.06 13.25
C SER A 157 2.00 18.85 14.72
N ALA A 158 1.04 19.19 15.59
CA ALA A 158 1.08 18.84 17.01
C ALA A 158 0.99 17.32 17.26
N ASN A 159 0.58 16.55 16.23
CA ASN A 159 0.43 15.10 16.29
C ASN A 159 1.63 14.37 15.68
N LYS A 160 2.75 15.03 15.41
CA LYS A 160 3.94 14.41 14.84
C LYS A 160 4.34 13.14 15.60
N GLY A 161 4.53 12.04 14.87
CA GLY A 161 4.87 10.73 15.42
C GLY A 161 3.67 9.93 15.94
N ALA A 162 2.46 10.48 15.86
CA ALA A 162 1.28 9.78 16.34
C ALA A 162 0.65 8.89 15.25
N LEU A 163 0.22 7.69 15.66
CA LEU A 163 -0.79 6.92 14.96
C LEU A 163 -2.15 7.51 15.35
N LEU A 164 -2.86 8.05 14.39
CA LEU A 164 -4.21 8.57 14.59
C LEU A 164 -5.24 7.61 13.99
N LYS A 165 -6.33 7.42 14.73
CA LYS A 165 -7.61 7.02 14.19
C LYS A 165 -8.29 8.29 13.69
N TYR A 166 -8.64 8.37 12.41
CA TYR A 166 -9.03 9.58 11.72
C TYR A 166 -10.35 9.46 10.97
N LYS A 167 -11.14 10.52 10.99
CA LYS A 167 -12.37 10.67 10.21
C LYS A 167 -12.25 11.85 9.27
N LEU A 168 -12.15 11.57 7.97
CA LEU A 168 -11.91 12.57 6.93
C LEU A 168 -13.05 13.59 6.85
N ASP A 169 -14.31 13.16 6.87
CA ASP A 169 -15.44 14.07 6.65
C ASP A 169 -15.60 15.15 7.72
N SER A 170 -15.24 14.84 8.97
CA SER A 170 -15.35 15.74 10.12
C SER A 170 -14.04 16.33 10.60
N ASN A 171 -12.91 15.90 10.01
CA ASN A 171 -11.56 16.24 10.48
C ASN A 171 -11.35 15.96 11.97
N THR A 172 -11.92 14.85 12.47
CA THR A 172 -11.77 14.45 13.87
C THR A 172 -10.80 13.27 13.97
N TYR A 173 -10.04 13.24 15.06
CA TYR A 173 -9.06 12.18 15.26
C TYR A 173 -8.93 11.81 16.73
N GLU A 174 -8.45 10.59 16.95
CA GLU A 174 -8.07 10.06 18.25
C GLU A 174 -6.64 9.52 18.18
N LYS A 175 -5.76 9.98 19.07
CA LYS A 175 -4.39 9.48 19.16
C LYS A 175 -4.36 8.08 19.77
N LYS A 176 -3.79 7.12 19.06
CA LYS A 176 -3.68 5.72 19.48
C LYS A 176 -2.29 5.37 20.00
N LEU A 177 -1.24 5.83 19.32
CA LEU A 177 0.16 5.68 19.71
C LEU A 177 0.89 7.00 19.50
N GLU A 178 2.04 7.14 20.16
CA GLU A 178 3.01 8.18 19.84
C GLU A 178 4.42 7.57 19.86
N LEU A 179 5.16 7.74 18.79
CA LEU A 179 6.46 7.14 18.57
C LEU A 179 7.51 8.23 18.32
N ASN A 180 8.76 7.91 18.61
CA ASN A 180 9.90 8.78 18.37
C ASN A 180 11.07 7.95 17.81
N GLU A 181 10.78 7.27 16.70
CA GLU A 181 11.72 6.38 16.04
C GLU A 181 12.78 7.16 15.26
N ARG A 182 14.00 6.65 15.25
CA ARG A 182 15.16 7.37 14.72
C ARG A 182 15.88 6.57 13.66
N TRP A 183 16.15 7.23 12.53
CA TRP A 183 17.07 6.75 11.50
C TRP A 183 18.30 7.65 11.48
N SER A 184 19.49 7.07 11.51
CA SER A 184 20.73 7.84 11.49
C SER A 184 20.88 8.63 10.18
N ALA A 185 21.15 9.93 10.32
CA ALA A 185 21.46 10.82 9.19
C ALA A 185 22.98 11.08 9.09
N GLY A 186 23.77 10.37 9.90
CA GLY A 186 25.21 10.55 10.07
C GLY A 186 25.59 11.48 11.22
N GLY A 187 26.68 11.19 11.88
CA GLY A 187 27.08 11.91 13.10
C GLY A 187 26.04 11.81 14.22
N ASN A 188 25.63 12.94 14.77
CA ASN A 188 24.60 13.04 15.81
C ASN A 188 23.23 13.48 15.25
N SER A 189 23.04 13.45 13.92
CA SER A 189 21.79 13.84 13.26
C SER A 189 20.90 12.64 13.02
N TYR A 190 19.59 12.85 13.11
CA TYR A 190 18.58 11.80 12.93
C TYR A 190 17.38 12.33 12.15
N TRP A 191 16.83 11.48 11.29
CA TRP A 191 15.45 11.59 10.80
C TRP A 191 14.53 10.95 11.84
N ILE A 192 13.43 11.61 12.20
CA ILE A 192 12.51 11.12 13.22
C ILE A 192 11.21 10.72 12.56
N ASN A 193 10.78 9.47 12.71
CA ASN A 193 9.58 8.83 12.16
C ASN A 193 9.43 8.91 10.62
N THR A 194 10.46 9.34 9.89
CA THR A 194 10.38 9.72 8.48
C THR A 194 10.19 8.53 7.53
N PHE A 195 10.61 7.33 7.94
CA PHE A 195 10.62 6.15 7.08
C PHE A 195 9.72 5.04 7.60
N MET A 196 8.69 5.43 8.35
CA MET A 196 7.65 4.51 8.78
C MET A 196 6.66 4.27 7.65
N SER A 197 6.25 3.03 7.47
CA SER A 197 5.14 2.62 6.62
C SER A 197 4.05 2.01 7.48
N LEU A 198 2.83 2.00 6.98
CA LEU A 198 1.69 1.41 7.66
C LEU A 198 0.97 0.47 6.72
N GLU A 199 0.72 -0.73 7.19
CA GLU A 199 -0.03 -1.76 6.49
C GLU A 199 -1.09 -2.37 7.40
N LYS A 200 -2.13 -2.98 6.82
CA LYS A 200 -3.15 -3.70 7.59
C LYS A 200 -3.25 -5.15 7.18
N TYR A 201 -3.56 -5.99 8.15
CA TYR A 201 -4.04 -7.34 7.92
C TYR A 201 -5.14 -7.66 8.93
N ASN A 202 -6.37 -7.88 8.47
CA ASN A 202 -7.56 -7.94 9.30
C ASN A 202 -7.67 -6.69 10.21
N ASN A 203 -7.90 -6.86 11.52
CA ASN A 203 -8.01 -5.78 12.50
C ASN A 203 -6.67 -5.37 13.13
N THR A 204 -5.56 -5.75 12.49
CA THR A 204 -4.22 -5.46 12.99
C THR A 204 -3.47 -4.57 12.02
N LEU A 205 -2.92 -3.49 12.52
CA LEU A 205 -1.98 -2.63 11.80
C LEU A 205 -0.55 -3.13 12.02
N TYR A 206 0.28 -3.01 10.99
CA TYR A 206 1.71 -3.32 11.02
C TYR A 206 2.49 -2.10 10.56
N PHE A 207 3.58 -1.79 11.24
CA PHE A 207 4.45 -0.68 10.88
C PHE A 207 5.90 -1.01 11.23
N ASN A 208 6.83 -0.47 10.42
CA ASN A 208 8.25 -0.63 10.68
C ASN A 208 8.79 0.48 11.56
N THR A 209 9.80 0.12 12.36
CA THR A 209 10.79 1.02 12.91
C THR A 209 12.08 0.94 12.09
N SER A 210 13.18 1.51 12.55
CA SER A 210 14.47 1.43 11.86
C SER A 210 15.06 0.00 11.81
N ASP A 211 14.65 -0.90 12.71
CA ASP A 211 15.22 -2.24 12.87
C ASP A 211 14.22 -3.36 13.14
N ALA A 212 12.94 -3.05 13.27
CA ALA A 212 11.90 -4.01 13.61
C ALA A 212 10.58 -3.70 12.90
N VAL A 213 9.62 -4.62 13.00
CA VAL A 213 8.21 -4.42 12.66
C VAL A 213 7.38 -4.65 13.91
N TYR A 214 6.42 -3.78 14.13
CA TYR A 214 5.44 -3.86 15.20
C TYR A 214 4.05 -4.13 14.65
N SER A 215 3.22 -4.73 15.48
CA SER A 215 1.77 -4.85 15.25
C SER A 215 1.02 -4.01 16.27
N TYR A 216 -0.14 -3.49 15.86
CA TYR A 216 -1.09 -2.82 16.71
C TYR A 216 -2.50 -3.32 16.44
N ASP A 217 -3.10 -3.95 17.43
CA ASP A 217 -4.47 -4.43 17.38
C ASP A 217 -5.43 -3.27 17.67
N VAL A 218 -6.28 -2.92 16.71
CA VAL A 218 -7.13 -1.72 16.81
C VAL A 218 -8.28 -1.88 17.80
N GLU A 219 -8.67 -3.11 18.14
CA GLU A 219 -9.76 -3.38 19.08
C GLU A 219 -9.29 -3.30 20.54
N THR A 220 -8.14 -3.91 20.81
CA THR A 220 -7.58 -4.01 22.16
C THR A 220 -6.62 -2.88 22.50
N GLY A 221 -6.11 -2.15 21.51
CA GLY A 221 -5.03 -1.16 21.68
C GLY A 221 -3.67 -1.77 22.00
N ARG A 222 -3.50 -3.07 21.84
CA ARG A 222 -2.26 -3.77 22.18
C ARG A 222 -1.23 -3.63 21.07
N GLN A 223 -0.06 -3.13 21.43
CA GLN A 223 1.14 -3.16 20.61
C GLN A 223 2.01 -4.38 20.94
N ALA A 224 2.62 -4.98 19.93
CA ALA A 224 3.59 -6.07 20.10
C ALA A 224 4.67 -6.02 19.01
N VAL A 225 5.84 -6.60 19.29
CA VAL A 225 6.85 -6.84 18.26
C VAL A 225 6.34 -7.94 17.33
N ALA A 226 6.16 -7.61 16.06
CA ALA A 226 5.76 -8.56 15.03
C ALA A 226 6.98 -9.27 14.45
N ALA A 227 8.10 -8.55 14.24
CA ALA A 227 9.37 -9.12 13.82
C ALA A 227 10.54 -8.27 14.32
N SER A 228 11.60 -8.94 14.78
CA SER A 228 12.93 -8.39 15.08
C SER A 228 13.98 -9.30 14.45
N ASP A 229 15.24 -8.96 14.56
CA ASP A 229 16.36 -9.73 13.98
C ASP A 229 16.17 -10.01 12.48
N ILE A 230 15.72 -8.98 11.77
CA ILE A 230 15.37 -9.07 10.34
C ILE A 230 16.65 -9.25 9.53
N ASN A 231 16.66 -10.26 8.65
CA ASN A 231 17.81 -10.53 7.80
C ASN A 231 18.22 -9.32 6.95
N GLY A 232 19.50 -8.98 6.98
CA GLY A 232 20.05 -7.82 6.27
C GLY A 232 19.91 -6.49 6.99
N VAL A 233 19.19 -6.41 8.12
CA VAL A 233 19.12 -5.24 8.99
C VAL A 233 20.23 -5.31 10.02
N SER A 234 20.95 -4.21 10.21
CA SER A 234 22.03 -4.09 11.19
C SER A 234 22.25 -2.63 11.53
N VAL A 235 21.76 -2.22 12.68
CA VAL A 235 21.91 -0.84 13.19
C VAL A 235 23.39 -0.43 13.29
N SER A 236 24.27 -1.35 13.69
CA SER A 236 25.72 -1.10 13.85
C SER A 236 26.42 -0.83 12.52
N SER A 237 25.92 -1.39 11.40
CA SER A 237 26.45 -1.13 10.06
C SER A 237 25.65 -0.08 9.28
N GLY A 238 24.61 0.50 9.87
CA GLY A 238 23.77 1.51 9.24
C GLY A 238 22.77 0.94 8.21
N ARG A 239 22.61 -0.38 8.13
CA ARG A 239 21.56 -1.00 7.27
C ARG A 239 20.26 -1.07 8.04
N LEU A 240 19.29 -0.28 7.62
CA LEU A 240 18.04 -0.05 8.33
C LEU A 240 16.82 -0.37 7.45
N CYS A 241 15.65 -0.49 8.10
CA CYS A 241 14.36 -0.57 7.42
C CYS A 241 13.91 0.82 6.98
N TYR A 242 13.65 1.00 5.69
CA TYR A 242 13.17 2.26 5.09
C TYR A 242 11.74 2.13 4.53
N GLY A 243 10.99 1.19 5.03
CA GLY A 243 9.61 0.94 4.67
C GLY A 243 9.24 -0.54 4.84
N MET A 244 7.97 -0.82 4.73
CA MET A 244 7.45 -2.19 4.70
C MET A 244 6.24 -2.30 3.79
N VAL A 245 5.94 -3.52 3.37
CA VAL A 245 4.73 -3.83 2.60
C VAL A 245 4.24 -5.24 2.96
N LEU A 246 2.92 -5.41 2.98
CA LEU A 246 2.28 -6.71 2.97
C LEU A 246 1.86 -7.08 1.54
N LYS A 247 2.27 -8.26 1.09
CA LYS A 247 1.79 -8.88 -0.16
C LYS A 247 0.92 -10.07 0.24
N GLY A 248 -0.39 -9.84 0.29
CA GLY A 248 -1.30 -10.74 0.97
C GLY A 248 -0.96 -10.81 2.47
N ASP A 249 -0.67 -12.00 2.97
CA ASP A 249 -0.21 -12.22 4.36
C ASP A 249 1.32 -12.23 4.51
N ALA A 250 2.07 -12.10 3.42
CA ALA A 250 3.53 -12.09 3.46
C ALA A 250 4.09 -10.70 3.73
N MET A 251 4.88 -10.58 4.79
CA MET A 251 5.52 -9.34 5.23
C MET A 251 6.91 -9.19 4.62
N TYR A 252 7.15 -8.02 4.04
CA TYR A 252 8.46 -7.61 3.52
C TYR A 252 8.86 -6.27 4.13
N VAL A 253 10.16 -6.06 4.29
CA VAL A 253 10.74 -4.76 4.66
C VAL A 253 11.72 -4.29 3.59
N ALA A 254 11.75 -3.00 3.36
CA ALA A 254 12.71 -2.35 2.47
C ALA A 254 13.99 -2.05 3.25
N VAL A 255 15.09 -2.73 2.93
CA VAL A 255 16.38 -2.60 3.64
C VAL A 255 17.38 -1.86 2.76
N SER A 256 18.01 -0.84 3.32
CA SER A 256 19.07 -0.07 2.68
C SER A 256 20.10 0.42 3.70
N ASP A 257 21.24 0.87 3.24
CA ASP A 257 22.27 1.57 4.00
C ASP A 257 22.11 3.10 3.96
N SER A 258 21.18 3.60 3.15
CA SER A 258 20.86 5.02 3.00
C SER A 258 19.44 5.21 2.47
N PRO A 259 18.73 6.28 2.89
CA PRO A 259 17.42 6.60 2.33
C PRO A 259 17.48 7.07 0.87
N ASN A 260 18.67 7.41 0.37
CA ASN A 260 18.88 7.85 -1.01
C ASN A 260 19.18 6.70 -1.98
N ASN A 261 19.43 5.51 -1.44
CA ASN A 261 19.70 4.32 -2.24
C ASN A 261 18.41 3.50 -2.42
N LYS A 262 18.26 2.87 -3.58
CA LYS A 262 17.15 1.93 -3.80
C LYS A 262 17.23 0.81 -2.76
N ALA A 263 16.17 0.68 -1.98
CA ALA A 263 16.08 -0.36 -0.95
C ALA A 263 15.82 -1.73 -1.58
N THR A 264 16.28 -2.78 -0.91
CA THR A 264 15.99 -4.17 -1.30
C THR A 264 14.87 -4.71 -0.42
N LEU A 265 13.82 -5.24 -1.03
CA LEU A 265 12.76 -5.93 -0.30
C LEU A 265 13.28 -7.26 0.26
N GLN A 266 13.21 -7.38 1.59
CA GLN A 266 13.56 -8.60 2.33
C GLN A 266 12.27 -9.23 2.85
N TYR A 267 12.04 -10.50 2.52
CA TYR A 267 10.97 -11.27 3.14
C TYR A 267 11.27 -11.46 4.63
N VAL A 268 10.27 -11.22 5.45
CA VAL A 268 10.37 -11.35 6.91
C VAL A 268 9.67 -12.63 7.38
N LYS A 269 8.35 -12.65 7.22
CA LYS A 269 7.49 -13.77 7.60
C LYS A 269 6.08 -13.59 7.05
N ARG A 270 5.22 -14.57 7.26
CA ARG A 270 3.77 -14.37 7.14
C ARG A 270 3.21 -13.76 8.43
N VAL A 271 2.23 -12.89 8.31
CA VAL A 271 1.47 -12.39 9.45
C VAL A 271 0.56 -13.51 9.94
N ASP A 272 0.64 -13.85 11.23
CA ASP A 272 -0.21 -14.88 11.81
C ASP A 272 -1.68 -14.42 11.71
N LYS A 273 -2.50 -15.20 11.07
CA LYS A 273 -3.96 -15.10 11.18
C LYS A 273 -4.25 -15.35 12.66
N GLY A 274 -4.47 -14.27 13.45
CA GLY A 274 -4.62 -14.33 14.89
C GLY A 274 -5.46 -15.54 15.30
N ASN A 275 -4.91 -16.39 16.16
CA ASN A 275 -5.44 -17.60 16.75
C ASN A 275 -6.80 -18.09 16.22
N LEU A 276 -6.88 -18.54 14.99
CA LEU A 276 -7.71 -19.66 14.66
C LEU A 276 -6.95 -20.87 15.23
N ALA A 277 -7.38 -21.29 16.40
CA ALA A 277 -6.86 -22.49 17.08
C ALA A 277 -7.20 -23.71 16.24
N ILE A 278 -6.39 -23.97 15.24
CA ILE A 278 -6.23 -25.27 14.60
C ILE A 278 -4.75 -25.35 14.27
N GLY A 279 -4.06 -26.33 14.88
CA GLY A 279 -2.63 -26.49 14.80
C GLY A 279 -2.09 -26.57 13.38
N MET A 280 -1.60 -25.45 12.88
CA MET A 280 -0.71 -25.37 11.73
C MET A 280 0.62 -24.84 12.20
N THR A 281 1.46 -25.75 12.66
CA THR A 281 2.89 -25.53 12.86
C THR A 281 3.56 -25.41 11.49
N ASN A 282 4.24 -24.28 11.26
CA ASN A 282 5.39 -24.08 10.37
C ASN A 282 5.45 -24.93 9.09
N TYR A 283 4.94 -24.42 7.99
CA TYR A 283 5.31 -24.94 6.68
C TYR A 283 6.55 -24.23 6.14
N VAL A 284 7.71 -24.68 6.52
CA VAL A 284 8.95 -24.49 5.78
C VAL A 284 8.96 -25.55 4.68
N MET A 285 9.21 -25.16 3.42
CA MET A 285 9.52 -26.10 2.36
C MET A 285 10.84 -26.79 2.68
N THR A 286 10.80 -27.84 3.50
CA THR A 286 11.89 -28.80 3.65
C THR A 286 11.30 -30.18 3.48
N ALA A 287 11.83 -30.92 2.50
CA ALA A 287 11.56 -32.32 2.34
C ALA A 287 11.92 -33.07 3.65
N SER A 288 10.92 -33.50 4.41
CA SER A 288 11.07 -34.42 5.51
C SER A 288 10.02 -35.52 5.41
N THR A 289 10.52 -36.70 5.34
CA THR A 289 9.79 -37.97 5.33
C THR A 289 9.18 -38.23 6.70
N ASN A 290 7.86 -38.00 6.85
CA ASN A 290 6.98 -38.78 7.69
C ASN A 290 5.52 -38.34 7.49
N SER A 291 4.64 -39.34 7.44
CA SER A 291 3.21 -39.26 7.12
C SER A 291 2.40 -38.32 8.01
N ALA A 292 2.30 -37.06 7.59
CA ALA A 292 1.23 -36.13 7.90
C ALA A 292 0.85 -35.51 6.57
N GLU A 293 -0.44 -35.33 6.29
CA GLU A 293 -0.95 -34.78 5.03
C GLU A 293 -0.25 -33.47 4.70
N LYS A 294 0.55 -33.49 3.65
CA LYS A 294 1.26 -32.32 3.15
C LYS A 294 0.26 -31.53 2.32
N ALA A 295 -0.14 -30.35 2.80
CA ALA A 295 -0.78 -29.36 1.93
C ALA A 295 0.27 -28.88 0.91
N TYR A 296 0.05 -29.16 -0.36
CA TYR A 296 0.85 -28.64 -1.47
C TYR A 296 0.07 -27.50 -2.09
N TYR A 297 0.32 -26.26 -1.69
CA TYR A 297 -0.28 -25.10 -2.34
C TYR A 297 0.02 -25.15 -3.84
N GLY A 298 -1.06 -25.14 -4.62
CA GLY A 298 -1.01 -25.36 -6.07
C GLY A 298 -1.38 -26.77 -6.52
N ASP A 299 -1.44 -27.76 -5.61
CA ASP A 299 -1.95 -29.10 -5.88
C ASP A 299 -3.47 -29.14 -5.62
N ALA A 300 -4.20 -28.54 -6.56
CA ALA A 300 -5.64 -28.37 -6.43
C ALA A 300 -6.44 -29.67 -6.60
N ASN A 301 -5.88 -30.65 -7.29
CA ASN A 301 -6.51 -31.95 -7.53
C ASN A 301 -6.09 -33.05 -6.54
N GLY A 302 -5.14 -32.74 -5.62
CA GLY A 302 -4.70 -33.64 -4.58
C GLY A 302 -3.81 -34.82 -5.05
N ASP A 303 -3.20 -34.72 -6.25
CA ASP A 303 -2.40 -35.83 -6.81
C ASP A 303 -0.92 -35.83 -6.36
N GLY A 304 -0.51 -34.84 -5.54
CA GLY A 304 0.83 -34.66 -5.01
C GLY A 304 1.81 -33.98 -5.96
N LYS A 305 1.31 -33.37 -7.04
CA LYS A 305 2.12 -32.64 -8.04
C LYS A 305 1.48 -31.30 -8.35
N ILE A 306 2.28 -30.30 -8.66
CA ILE A 306 1.79 -29.01 -9.17
C ILE A 306 2.06 -28.96 -10.65
N ASN A 307 0.99 -28.96 -11.45
CA ASN A 307 1.05 -28.97 -12.90
C ASN A 307 -0.24 -28.39 -13.54
N VAL A 308 -0.35 -28.41 -14.86
CA VAL A 308 -1.49 -27.85 -15.59
C VAL A 308 -2.84 -28.47 -15.22
N ALA A 309 -2.85 -29.69 -14.68
CA ALA A 309 -4.09 -30.35 -14.26
C ALA A 309 -4.74 -29.65 -13.07
N ASP A 310 -3.94 -29.05 -12.18
CA ASP A 310 -4.43 -28.28 -11.02
C ASP A 310 -5.10 -26.99 -11.44
N ALA A 311 -4.48 -26.22 -12.30
CA ALA A 311 -5.09 -25.03 -12.88
C ALA A 311 -6.39 -25.37 -13.61
N THR A 312 -6.42 -26.51 -14.31
CA THR A 312 -7.61 -27.03 -15.00
C THR A 312 -8.70 -27.48 -14.01
N ALA A 313 -8.34 -28.07 -12.87
CA ALA A 313 -9.28 -28.44 -11.82
C ALA A 313 -9.98 -27.20 -11.24
N ILE A 314 -9.22 -26.16 -10.90
CA ILE A 314 -9.76 -24.87 -10.44
C ILE A 314 -10.71 -24.27 -11.50
N GLN A 315 -10.28 -24.20 -12.77
CA GLN A 315 -11.11 -23.65 -13.84
C GLN A 315 -12.42 -24.40 -14.00
N LYS A 316 -12.40 -25.75 -13.93
CA LYS A 316 -13.62 -26.57 -13.99
C LYS A 316 -14.54 -26.32 -12.80
N ALA A 317 -13.99 -26.16 -11.60
CA ALA A 317 -14.77 -25.86 -10.39
C ALA A 317 -15.44 -24.47 -10.48
N ILE A 318 -14.73 -23.47 -10.97
CA ILE A 318 -15.25 -22.10 -11.14
C ILE A 318 -16.44 -22.07 -12.12
N VAL A 319 -16.36 -22.80 -13.23
CA VAL A 319 -17.45 -22.85 -14.24
C VAL A 319 -18.51 -23.91 -13.93
N GLY A 320 -18.43 -24.58 -12.79
CA GLY A 320 -19.42 -25.57 -12.35
C GLY A 320 -19.40 -26.91 -13.11
N LEU A 321 -18.31 -27.22 -13.78
CA LEU A 321 -18.13 -28.52 -14.44
C LEU A 321 -17.76 -29.64 -13.49
N ILE A 322 -17.22 -29.31 -12.33
CA ILE A 322 -17.03 -30.18 -11.18
C ILE A 322 -17.52 -29.46 -9.94
N ASN A 323 -17.85 -30.22 -8.88
CA ASN A 323 -18.25 -29.62 -7.62
C ASN A 323 -17.00 -28.97 -6.95
N GLN A 324 -17.15 -27.82 -6.32
CA GLN A 324 -16.06 -27.17 -5.57
C GLN A 324 -15.50 -28.02 -4.42
N ASN A 325 -16.27 -29.03 -3.96
CA ASN A 325 -15.77 -30.00 -2.97
C ASN A 325 -14.87 -31.09 -3.58
N GLU A 326 -14.72 -31.14 -4.91
CA GLU A 326 -13.84 -32.08 -5.61
C GLU A 326 -12.42 -31.52 -5.80
N ILE A 327 -12.15 -30.32 -5.30
CA ILE A 327 -10.81 -29.73 -5.27
C ILE A 327 -10.37 -29.52 -3.83
N GLU A 328 -9.07 -29.66 -3.60
CA GLU A 328 -8.44 -29.37 -2.31
C GLU A 328 -8.44 -27.85 -2.07
N ARG A 329 -9.47 -27.34 -1.39
CA ARG A 329 -9.72 -25.90 -1.24
C ARG A 329 -8.52 -25.16 -0.68
N ILE A 330 -7.83 -25.73 0.31
CA ILE A 330 -6.65 -25.11 0.93
C ILE A 330 -5.49 -25.01 -0.05
N ASN A 331 -5.32 -25.99 -0.93
CA ASN A 331 -4.27 -26.03 -1.93
C ASN A 331 -4.60 -25.18 -3.17
N SER A 332 -5.89 -24.88 -3.38
CA SER A 332 -6.39 -24.19 -4.57
C SER A 332 -6.36 -22.67 -4.45
N ASP A 333 -6.45 -22.12 -3.23
CA ASP A 333 -6.32 -20.69 -2.96
C ASP A 333 -4.82 -20.35 -2.83
N VAL A 334 -4.16 -20.14 -3.96
CA VAL A 334 -2.71 -19.93 -4.01
C VAL A 334 -2.31 -18.47 -3.84
N ASN A 335 -3.26 -17.55 -3.94
CA ASN A 335 -3.06 -16.13 -3.66
C ASN A 335 -3.53 -15.73 -2.25
N PHE A 336 -4.18 -16.67 -1.53
CA PHE A 336 -4.62 -16.55 -0.13
C PHE A 336 -5.65 -15.43 0.11
N ASP A 337 -6.50 -15.13 -0.89
CA ASP A 337 -7.58 -14.15 -0.76
C ASP A 337 -8.88 -14.74 -0.17
N SER A 338 -8.90 -16.03 0.12
CA SER A 338 -10.01 -16.85 0.64
C SER A 338 -11.07 -17.20 -0.40
N ASP A 339 -10.93 -16.75 -1.63
CA ASP A 339 -11.77 -17.08 -2.77
C ASP A 339 -10.99 -17.93 -3.76
N ILE A 340 -11.64 -18.93 -4.37
CA ILE A 340 -11.03 -19.72 -5.44
C ILE A 340 -11.53 -19.16 -6.77
N THR A 341 -10.64 -18.50 -7.49
CA THR A 341 -10.95 -17.73 -8.69
C THR A 341 -10.05 -18.09 -9.87
N VAL A 342 -10.26 -17.44 -11.01
CA VAL A 342 -9.36 -17.55 -12.16
C VAL A 342 -7.95 -17.06 -11.86
N ILE A 343 -7.77 -16.22 -10.84
CA ILE A 343 -6.46 -15.69 -10.43
C ILE A 343 -5.60 -16.82 -9.89
N ASP A 344 -6.17 -17.73 -9.09
CA ASP A 344 -5.46 -18.90 -8.56
C ASP A 344 -5.00 -19.84 -9.67
N ALA A 345 -5.88 -20.15 -10.60
CA ALA A 345 -5.53 -20.95 -11.76
C ALA A 345 -4.41 -20.31 -12.59
N THR A 346 -4.46 -19.00 -12.78
CA THR A 346 -3.44 -18.24 -13.51
C THR A 346 -2.11 -18.23 -12.75
N THR A 347 -2.14 -18.07 -11.44
CA THR A 347 -0.94 -18.08 -10.58
C THR A 347 -0.24 -19.44 -10.65
N ILE A 348 -1.00 -20.55 -10.63
CA ILE A 348 -0.44 -21.89 -10.83
C ILE A 348 0.20 -22.01 -12.23
N GLN A 349 -0.47 -21.51 -13.27
CA GLN A 349 0.08 -21.52 -14.64
C GLN A 349 1.38 -20.73 -14.74
N MET A 350 1.45 -19.55 -14.11
CA MET A 350 2.67 -18.72 -14.06
C MET A 350 3.80 -19.45 -13.32
N TYR A 351 3.51 -20.12 -12.21
CA TYR A 351 4.48 -20.94 -11.48
C TYR A 351 5.06 -22.07 -12.35
N ILE A 352 4.21 -22.80 -13.08
CA ILE A 352 4.62 -23.92 -13.93
C ILE A 352 5.61 -23.48 -15.02
N VAL A 353 5.45 -22.26 -15.55
CA VAL A 353 6.34 -21.70 -16.59
C VAL A 353 7.47 -20.84 -16.03
N GLY A 354 7.61 -20.78 -14.70
CA GLY A 354 8.72 -20.08 -14.03
C GLY A 354 8.62 -18.55 -14.06
N LEU A 355 7.40 -18.00 -14.09
CA LEU A 355 7.15 -16.56 -14.08
C LEU A 355 6.88 -16.00 -12.68
N VAL A 356 6.65 -16.86 -11.68
CA VAL A 356 6.44 -16.51 -10.26
C VAL A 356 7.09 -17.58 -9.38
#